data_6bd4c8fff4f08298cb5db83e84e38730
#
_entry.id   6bd4c8fff4f08298cb5db83e84e38730
#
_cell.length_a   1.000
_cell.length_b   1.000
_cell.length_c   1.000
_cell.angle_alpha   90.00
_cell.angle_beta   90.00
_cell.angle_gamma   90.00
#
_symmetry.space_group_name_H-M   'P 1'
#
loop_
_entity.id
_entity.type
_entity.pdbx_description
1 polymer ?
#
loop_
_entity_poly.entity_id
_entity_poly.type
_entity_poly.pdbx_seq_one_letter_code
_entity_poly.pdbx_strand_id
1 'polypeptide(L)'
;MQRRNLLQWMLGAALGASLATGAIAQEKPIKIGVTGGPHAQIMEQVKKVAAKDGLNIQVVEFSDYIQPNAALAAGDLDANSYQHLPYLEAQIKDRGYKFTHIAYTVTFPMGVYSKKIKSLDQLKQGARVGVPNDPTNGGRGLLLLQSKGVIKLKPNAGLKATPLDIAENPKKVRIVELDAAQLPRSLDDLDAAAINGNYAESAGLSPTKDAIAMEGPKGPYANLIAIREADKGKPWVAKLVKAYHSPEIKQYVNSTFKESVITAW
;
A
#
# COMPACT_ATOMS: atom_id res chain seq x y z
N MET A 1 83.12 10.73 45.49
CA MET A 1 81.72 10.83 45.93
C MET A 1 80.97 11.55 44.80
N GLN A 2 80.09 11.09 44.10
CA GLN A 2 78.98 10.18 44.07
C GLN A 2 78.67 9.75 42.61
N ARG A 3 78.94 8.55 42.31
CA ARG A 3 78.30 7.86 41.18
C ARG A 3 76.95 7.36 41.70
N ARG A 4 75.84 7.76 41.09
CA ARG A 4 74.62 7.03 41.13
C ARG A 4 73.50 7.91 40.51
N ASN A 5 72.77 7.33 39.56
CA ASN A 5 71.49 7.71 38.99
C ASN A 5 71.53 8.17 37.53
N LEU A 6 71.97 7.27 36.66
CA LEU A 6 71.78 7.33 35.21
C LEU A 6 71.19 6.00 34.67
N LEU A 7 70.08 5.55 35.25
CA LEU A 7 69.48 4.29 34.84
C LEU A 7 67.97 4.24 35.22
N GLN A 8 67.16 5.27 34.83
CA GLN A 8 65.69 5.23 35.02
C GLN A 8 64.89 6.03 34.01
N TRP A 9 65.41 6.26 32.81
CA TRP A 9 64.61 6.96 31.76
C TRP A 9 64.45 6.19 30.44
N MET A 10 64.33 4.87 30.45
CA MET A 10 64.07 4.05 29.30
C MET A 10 63.05 2.95 29.62
N LEU A 11 61.83 3.33 30.01
CA LEU A 11 60.69 2.42 30.04
C LEU A 11 59.40 3.28 30.09
N GLY A 12 58.88 3.67 28.97
CA GLY A 12 57.60 4.46 28.92
C GLY A 12 57.12 4.84 27.54
N ALA A 13 57.57 4.14 26.50
CA ALA A 13 57.09 4.41 25.13
C ALA A 13 56.62 3.13 24.43
N ALA A 14 55.68 2.43 25.05
CA ALA A 14 55.01 1.31 24.38
C ALA A 14 53.59 1.20 24.92
N LEU A 15 52.63 1.04 24.02
CA LEU A 15 51.20 0.79 24.15
C LEU A 15 50.26 2.01 24.29
N GLY A 16 50.14 2.71 23.22
CA GLY A 16 48.98 3.56 22.92
C GLY A 16 48.42 3.26 21.52
N ALA A 17 48.40 1.98 21.09
CA ALA A 17 47.63 1.57 19.93
C ALA A 17 46.15 1.54 20.33
N SER A 18 45.50 2.71 20.35
CA SER A 18 44.07 2.85 20.47
C SER A 18 43.44 2.11 19.28
N LEU A 19 42.88 0.95 19.55
CA LEU A 19 41.94 0.28 18.70
C LEU A 19 40.77 1.25 18.51
N ALA A 20 40.83 2.10 17.48
CA ALA A 20 39.69 2.77 16.93
C ALA A 20 38.80 1.67 16.32
N THR A 21 38.05 0.97 17.16
CA THR A 21 36.89 0.20 16.72
C THR A 21 35.98 1.23 16.11
N GLY A 22 36.02 1.37 14.77
CA GLY A 22 35.07 2.13 14.00
C GLY A 22 33.68 1.62 14.39
N ALA A 23 33.00 2.35 15.24
CA ALA A 23 31.60 2.15 15.45
C ALA A 23 30.98 2.35 14.06
N ILE A 24 30.63 1.25 13.38
CA ILE A 24 29.80 1.28 12.19
C ILE A 24 28.51 1.93 12.68
N ALA A 25 28.36 3.23 12.39
CA ALA A 25 27.12 3.94 12.70
C ALA A 25 26.01 3.17 12.02
N GLN A 26 25.20 2.48 12.80
CA GLN A 26 24.06 1.74 12.31
C GLN A 26 23.15 2.75 11.62
N GLU A 27 23.04 2.66 10.30
CA GLU A 27 22.18 3.57 9.52
C GLU A 27 20.78 3.54 10.14
N LYS A 28 20.20 4.72 10.37
CA LYS A 28 18.85 4.83 10.89
C LYS A 28 17.90 4.04 9.98
N PRO A 29 16.98 3.26 10.55
CA PRO A 29 16.01 2.53 9.74
C PRO A 29 15.19 3.50 8.90
N ILE A 30 14.95 3.14 7.63
CA ILE A 30 13.97 3.85 6.82
C ILE A 30 12.56 3.49 7.29
N LYS A 31 11.68 4.48 7.33
CA LYS A 31 10.28 4.31 7.75
C LYS A 31 9.39 4.16 6.53
N ILE A 32 8.67 3.05 6.44
CA ILE A 32 7.76 2.77 5.32
C ILE A 32 6.34 2.68 5.82
N GLY A 33 5.48 3.60 5.32
CA GLY A 33 4.05 3.60 5.62
C GLY A 33 3.29 2.59 4.76
N VAL A 34 2.44 1.82 5.39
CA VAL A 34 1.56 0.83 4.75
C VAL A 34 0.18 0.87 5.38
N THR A 35 -0.84 0.35 4.71
CA THR A 35 -2.10 0.03 5.39
C THR A 35 -1.97 -1.31 6.11
N GLY A 36 -2.69 -1.47 7.22
CA GLY A 36 -2.75 -2.73 7.96
C GLY A 36 -3.25 -3.90 7.10
N GLY A 37 -3.06 -5.12 7.58
CA GLY A 37 -3.42 -6.34 6.87
C GLY A 37 -2.39 -6.75 5.80
N PRO A 38 -2.80 -7.12 4.58
CA PRO A 38 -1.90 -7.70 3.58
C PRO A 38 -0.70 -6.83 3.22
N HIS A 39 -0.85 -5.50 3.14
CA HIS A 39 0.26 -4.58 2.87
C HIS A 39 1.33 -4.65 3.96
N ALA A 40 0.90 -4.61 5.23
CA ALA A 40 1.81 -4.72 6.38
C ALA A 40 2.49 -6.09 6.41
N GLN A 41 1.74 -7.17 6.19
CA GLN A 41 2.28 -8.53 6.16
C GLN A 41 3.36 -8.69 5.09
N ILE A 42 3.11 -8.19 3.88
CA ILE A 42 4.11 -8.23 2.79
C ILE A 42 5.34 -7.39 3.18
N MET A 43 5.15 -6.16 3.69
CA MET A 43 6.26 -5.27 4.02
C MET A 43 7.11 -5.82 5.17
N GLU A 44 6.53 -6.53 6.13
CA GLU A 44 7.29 -7.22 7.18
C GLU A 44 8.18 -8.37 6.62
N GLN A 45 7.77 -9.03 5.52
CA GLN A 45 8.66 -9.97 4.83
C GLN A 45 9.74 -9.23 4.03
N VAL A 46 9.38 -8.15 3.34
CA VAL A 46 10.36 -7.28 2.63
C VAL A 46 11.43 -6.77 3.60
N LYS A 47 11.07 -6.35 4.80
CA LYS A 47 11.99 -5.97 5.86
C LYS A 47 13.02 -7.07 6.19
N LYS A 48 12.58 -8.32 6.29
CA LYS A 48 13.48 -9.46 6.56
C LYS A 48 14.44 -9.70 5.40
N VAL A 49 13.98 -9.57 4.15
CA VAL A 49 14.83 -9.70 2.97
C VAL A 49 15.81 -8.54 2.87
N ALA A 50 15.34 -7.30 3.06
CA ALA A 50 16.16 -6.09 3.00
C ALA A 50 17.29 -6.08 4.03
N ALA A 51 17.04 -6.64 5.22
CA ALA A 51 18.04 -6.74 6.29
C ALA A 51 19.29 -7.56 5.88
N LYS A 52 19.13 -8.54 4.98
CA LYS A 52 20.25 -9.33 4.44
C LYS A 52 21.22 -8.47 3.62
N ASP A 53 20.74 -7.40 3.01
CA ASP A 53 21.52 -6.42 2.23
C ASP A 53 21.86 -5.15 3.08
N GLY A 54 21.70 -5.23 4.40
CA GLY A 54 22.03 -4.14 5.34
C GLY A 54 21.03 -2.98 5.34
N LEU A 55 19.82 -3.17 4.80
CA LEU A 55 18.76 -2.14 4.84
C LEU A 55 17.79 -2.44 5.99
N ASN A 56 17.82 -1.58 7.03
CA ASN A 56 16.88 -1.65 8.14
C ASN A 56 15.59 -0.90 7.79
N ILE A 57 14.45 -1.57 7.96
CA ILE A 57 13.12 -1.01 7.69
C ILE A 57 12.31 -0.98 8.99
N GLN A 58 11.68 0.15 9.26
CA GLN A 58 10.61 0.29 10.24
C GLN A 58 9.29 0.38 9.49
N VAL A 59 8.41 -0.59 9.68
CA VAL A 59 7.07 -0.57 9.11
C VAL A 59 6.17 0.27 10.01
N VAL A 60 5.40 1.19 9.40
CA VAL A 60 4.44 2.05 10.09
C VAL A 60 3.06 1.79 9.48
N GLU A 61 2.14 1.27 10.29
CA GLU A 61 0.80 0.92 9.83
C GLU A 61 -0.18 2.05 9.99
N PHE A 62 -1.05 2.22 8.99
CA PHE A 62 -2.15 3.17 8.97
C PHE A 62 -3.48 2.44 8.73
N SER A 63 -4.56 3.02 9.24
CA SER A 63 -5.92 2.46 9.09
C SER A 63 -6.67 2.95 7.85
N ASP A 64 -6.18 4.01 7.20
CA ASP A 64 -6.83 4.69 6.08
C ASP A 64 -5.87 4.99 4.92
N TYR A 65 -6.40 5.52 3.82
CA TYR A 65 -5.61 5.88 2.64
C TYR A 65 -5.11 7.33 2.62
N ILE A 66 -5.51 8.17 3.58
CA ILE A 66 -5.21 9.61 3.60
C ILE A 66 -3.88 9.88 4.30
N GLN A 67 -3.70 9.29 5.48
CA GLN A 67 -2.58 9.59 6.36
C GLN A 67 -1.20 9.19 5.79
N PRO A 68 -1.00 8.06 5.06
CA PRO A 68 0.34 7.69 4.62
C PRO A 68 1.01 8.72 3.69
N ASN A 69 0.24 9.36 2.79
CA ASN A 69 0.78 10.42 1.94
C ASN A 69 1.06 11.71 2.71
N ALA A 70 0.22 12.05 3.69
CA ALA A 70 0.47 13.20 4.56
C ALA A 70 1.74 13.02 5.39
N ALA A 71 1.95 11.83 5.98
CA ALA A 71 3.14 11.49 6.74
C ALA A 71 4.41 11.47 5.86
N LEU A 72 4.31 10.99 4.61
CA LEU A 72 5.42 11.05 3.66
C LEU A 72 5.79 12.50 3.30
N ALA A 73 4.80 13.36 3.10
CA ALA A 73 5.02 14.77 2.80
C ALA A 73 5.65 15.51 3.99
N ALA A 74 5.25 15.19 5.21
CA ALA A 74 5.79 15.77 6.45
C ALA A 74 7.23 15.30 6.75
N GLY A 75 7.71 14.23 6.11
CA GLY A 75 9.01 13.63 6.40
C GLY A 75 9.00 12.62 7.55
N ASP A 76 7.83 12.27 8.06
CA ASP A 76 7.67 11.23 9.10
C ASP A 76 7.90 9.83 8.55
N LEU A 77 7.76 9.66 7.22
CA LEU A 77 8.08 8.46 6.47
C LEU A 77 9.15 8.75 5.41
N ASP A 78 9.88 7.73 5.00
CA ASP A 78 10.80 7.75 3.85
C ASP A 78 10.13 7.26 2.56
N ALA A 79 9.21 6.31 2.70
CA ALA A 79 8.40 5.76 1.60
C ALA A 79 7.01 5.37 2.09
N ASN A 80 6.08 5.12 1.16
CA ASN A 80 4.88 4.35 1.47
C ASN A 80 4.56 3.33 0.35
N SER A 81 3.83 2.27 0.72
CA SER A 81 3.42 1.22 -0.22
C SER A 81 2.01 0.73 0.14
N TYR A 82 0.99 1.35 -0.45
CA TYR A 82 -0.42 1.05 -0.18
C TYR A 82 -1.36 1.48 -1.30
N GLN A 83 -0.89 2.30 -2.25
CA GLN A 83 -1.69 3.02 -3.24
C GLN A 83 -1.32 2.61 -4.66
N HIS A 84 -2.26 2.75 -5.58
CA HIS A 84 -2.05 2.56 -7.02
C HIS A 84 -1.78 3.89 -7.74
N LEU A 85 -1.27 3.82 -8.96
CA LEU A 85 -0.84 5.01 -9.71
C LEU A 85 -1.93 6.08 -9.87
N PRO A 86 -3.19 5.76 -10.27
CA PRO A 86 -4.23 6.78 -10.37
C PRO A 86 -4.51 7.53 -9.06
N TYR A 87 -4.40 6.85 -7.90
CA TYR A 87 -4.56 7.49 -6.59
C TYR A 87 -3.38 8.43 -6.30
N LEU A 88 -2.14 7.98 -6.51
CA LEU A 88 -0.94 8.80 -6.31
C LEU A 88 -1.00 10.06 -7.18
N GLU A 89 -1.33 9.93 -8.47
CA GLU A 89 -1.44 11.07 -9.40
C GLU A 89 -2.53 12.06 -8.96
N ALA A 90 -3.67 11.57 -8.48
CA ALA A 90 -4.72 12.42 -7.93
C ALA A 90 -4.21 13.19 -6.71
N GLN A 91 -3.53 12.52 -5.76
CA GLN A 91 -2.97 13.15 -4.56
C GLN A 91 -1.89 14.19 -4.90
N ILE A 92 -1.01 13.90 -5.86
CA ILE A 92 -0.01 14.86 -6.36
C ILE A 92 -0.71 16.11 -6.91
N LYS A 93 -1.72 15.92 -7.76
CA LYS A 93 -2.46 17.03 -8.38
C LYS A 93 -3.23 17.86 -7.35
N ASP A 94 -3.96 17.20 -6.47
CA ASP A 94 -4.93 17.84 -5.58
C ASP A 94 -4.28 18.44 -4.33
N ARG A 95 -3.14 17.86 -3.87
CA ARG A 95 -2.41 18.27 -2.66
C ARG A 95 -1.08 18.96 -2.93
N GLY A 96 -0.61 18.96 -4.17
CA GLY A 96 0.68 19.54 -4.55
C GLY A 96 1.90 18.76 -4.06
N TYR A 97 1.73 17.47 -3.71
CA TYR A 97 2.84 16.64 -3.23
C TYR A 97 3.92 16.47 -4.30
N LYS A 98 5.18 16.47 -3.86
CA LYS A 98 6.37 16.22 -4.70
C LYS A 98 6.80 14.76 -4.55
N PHE A 99 5.98 13.87 -5.09
CA PHE A 99 6.20 12.42 -5.01
C PHE A 99 6.49 11.82 -6.36
N THR A 100 7.18 10.70 -6.34
CA THR A 100 7.37 9.80 -7.48
C THR A 100 7.21 8.36 -7.02
N HIS A 101 6.86 7.46 -7.92
CA HIS A 101 6.92 6.02 -7.65
C HIS A 101 8.26 5.45 -8.12
N ILE A 102 8.72 4.41 -7.45
CA ILE A 102 10.00 3.75 -7.75
C ILE A 102 9.84 2.30 -8.21
N ALA A 103 8.73 1.66 -7.88
CA ALA A 103 8.42 0.30 -8.30
C ALA A 103 6.93 0.02 -8.18
N TYR A 104 6.39 -0.84 -9.04
CA TYR A 104 5.11 -1.48 -8.81
C TYR A 104 5.28 -2.64 -7.83
N THR A 105 4.20 -2.99 -7.13
CA THR A 105 4.22 -3.99 -6.06
C THR A 105 3.21 -5.11 -6.31
N VAL A 106 2.01 -4.97 -5.80
CA VAL A 106 0.95 -5.97 -5.93
C VAL A 106 -0.35 -5.31 -6.39
N THR A 107 -1.23 -6.10 -6.97
CA THR A 107 -2.60 -5.68 -7.25
C THR A 107 -3.54 -6.42 -6.32
N PHE A 108 -4.46 -5.67 -5.71
CA PHE A 108 -5.60 -6.19 -4.96
C PHE A 108 -6.85 -5.96 -5.81
N PRO A 109 -7.40 -6.98 -6.45
CA PRO A 109 -8.64 -6.84 -7.22
C PRO A 109 -9.78 -6.31 -6.33
N MET A 110 -10.54 -5.34 -6.83
CA MET A 110 -11.75 -4.88 -6.16
C MET A 110 -12.88 -5.86 -6.39
N GLY A 111 -13.62 -6.19 -5.33
CA GLY A 111 -14.80 -7.05 -5.40
C GLY A 111 -16.07 -6.35 -4.95
N VAL A 112 -17.21 -6.85 -5.38
CA VAL A 112 -18.50 -6.50 -4.79
C VAL A 112 -18.89 -7.61 -3.82
N TYR A 113 -19.25 -7.22 -2.62
CA TYR A 113 -19.60 -8.12 -1.53
C TYR A 113 -20.99 -7.83 -1.00
N SER A 114 -21.66 -8.83 -0.44
CA SER A 114 -22.96 -8.69 0.20
C SER A 114 -23.18 -9.77 1.26
N LYS A 115 -23.86 -9.38 2.34
CA LYS A 115 -24.41 -10.34 3.32
C LYS A 115 -25.85 -10.74 3.00
N LYS A 116 -26.52 -10.03 2.10
CA LYS A 116 -27.96 -10.16 1.83
C LYS A 116 -28.31 -10.90 0.53
N ILE A 117 -27.43 -10.82 -0.47
CA ILE A 117 -27.64 -11.40 -1.81
C ILE A 117 -26.42 -12.21 -2.24
N LYS A 118 -26.61 -13.12 -3.20
CA LYS A 118 -25.54 -14.00 -3.74
C LYS A 118 -25.18 -13.66 -5.19
N SER A 119 -25.93 -12.76 -5.82
CA SER A 119 -25.70 -12.29 -7.19
C SER A 119 -26.21 -10.87 -7.33
N LEU A 120 -25.59 -10.05 -8.18
CA LEU A 120 -26.03 -8.69 -8.49
C LEU A 120 -27.42 -8.63 -9.16
N ASP A 121 -27.84 -9.73 -9.79
CA ASP A 121 -29.20 -9.82 -10.36
C ASP A 121 -30.29 -9.76 -9.29
N GLN A 122 -29.98 -10.15 -8.05
CA GLN A 122 -30.89 -10.12 -6.91
C GLN A 122 -31.06 -8.73 -6.28
N LEU A 123 -30.28 -7.72 -6.74
CA LEU A 123 -30.47 -6.34 -6.30
C LEU A 123 -31.91 -5.89 -6.57
N LYS A 124 -32.60 -5.45 -5.53
CA LYS A 124 -33.95 -4.91 -5.62
C LYS A 124 -33.95 -3.47 -6.12
N GLN A 125 -35.12 -3.01 -6.54
CA GLN A 125 -35.37 -1.60 -6.88
C GLN A 125 -34.99 -0.71 -5.67
N GLY A 126 -34.13 0.29 -5.90
CA GLY A 126 -33.71 1.23 -4.86
C GLY A 126 -32.68 0.67 -3.89
N ALA A 127 -32.08 -0.50 -4.17
CA ALA A 127 -31.02 -1.09 -3.33
C ALA A 127 -29.88 -0.12 -3.05
N ARG A 128 -29.33 -0.18 -1.83
CA ARG A 128 -28.19 0.65 -1.40
C ARG A 128 -26.89 -0.06 -1.70
N VAL A 129 -26.06 0.54 -2.56
CA VAL A 129 -24.77 -0.02 -2.97
C VAL A 129 -23.64 0.91 -2.55
N GLY A 130 -22.77 0.41 -1.67
CA GLY A 130 -21.61 1.15 -1.16
C GLY A 130 -20.47 1.21 -2.17
N VAL A 131 -19.81 2.37 -2.25
CA VAL A 131 -18.54 2.57 -2.97
C VAL A 131 -17.60 3.43 -2.14
N PRO A 132 -16.27 3.36 -2.35
CA PRO A 132 -15.33 4.29 -1.70
C PRO A 132 -15.64 5.76 -2.05
N ASN A 133 -15.36 6.66 -1.11
CA ASN A 133 -15.61 8.10 -1.29
C ASN A 133 -14.42 8.88 -1.86
N ASP A 134 -13.28 8.23 -2.07
CA ASP A 134 -12.18 8.90 -2.78
C ASP A 134 -12.39 8.84 -4.30
N PRO A 135 -11.95 9.89 -5.05
CA PRO A 135 -12.29 10.03 -6.46
C PRO A 135 -11.88 8.86 -7.34
N THR A 136 -10.78 8.17 -7.02
CA THR A 136 -10.25 7.11 -7.86
C THR A 136 -10.82 5.74 -7.53
N ASN A 137 -10.99 5.41 -6.25
CA ASN A 137 -11.63 4.14 -5.87
C ASN A 137 -13.16 4.20 -5.98
N GLY A 138 -13.78 5.37 -5.76
CA GLY A 138 -15.20 5.59 -6.07
C GLY A 138 -15.49 5.33 -7.54
N GLY A 139 -14.71 5.98 -8.43
CA GLY A 139 -14.81 5.75 -9.88
C GLY A 139 -14.56 4.28 -10.26
N ARG A 140 -13.55 3.63 -9.65
CA ARG A 140 -13.27 2.19 -9.84
C ARG A 140 -14.47 1.32 -9.45
N GLY A 141 -15.12 1.60 -8.31
CA GLY A 141 -16.32 0.90 -7.88
C GLY A 141 -17.49 1.07 -8.87
N LEU A 142 -17.70 2.29 -9.37
CA LEU A 142 -18.73 2.55 -10.38
C LEU A 142 -18.43 1.85 -11.71
N LEU A 143 -17.17 1.83 -12.15
CA LEU A 143 -16.73 1.10 -13.34
C LEU A 143 -16.94 -0.42 -13.18
N LEU A 144 -16.68 -0.95 -11.99
CA LEU A 144 -16.96 -2.36 -11.69
C LEU A 144 -18.46 -2.65 -11.80
N LEU A 145 -19.31 -1.83 -11.19
CA LEU A 145 -20.78 -1.97 -11.29
C LEU A 145 -21.27 -1.87 -12.73
N GLN A 146 -20.71 -0.95 -13.53
CA GLN A 146 -20.97 -0.85 -14.96
C GLN A 146 -20.58 -2.12 -15.71
N SER A 147 -19.37 -2.65 -15.45
CA SER A 147 -18.89 -3.88 -16.13
C SER A 147 -19.77 -5.11 -15.87
N LYS A 148 -20.57 -5.05 -14.80
CA LYS A 148 -21.53 -6.10 -14.41
C LYS A 148 -22.98 -5.75 -14.79
N GLY A 149 -23.21 -4.67 -15.54
CA GLY A 149 -24.54 -4.29 -16.04
C GLY A 149 -25.50 -3.72 -15.00
N VAL A 150 -25.00 -3.36 -13.79
CA VAL A 150 -25.84 -2.77 -12.74
C VAL A 150 -26.23 -1.33 -13.07
N ILE A 151 -25.30 -0.57 -13.61
CA ILE A 151 -25.46 0.82 -14.06
C ILE A 151 -24.76 1.02 -15.40
N LYS A 152 -25.02 2.16 -16.05
CA LYS A 152 -24.23 2.63 -17.19
C LYS A 152 -23.79 4.06 -16.94
N LEU A 153 -22.52 4.32 -17.10
CA LEU A 153 -21.92 5.65 -16.96
C LEU A 153 -21.99 6.41 -18.28
N LYS A 154 -21.95 7.73 -18.20
CA LYS A 154 -21.82 8.61 -19.36
C LYS A 154 -20.53 8.26 -20.15
N PRO A 155 -20.55 8.45 -21.48
CA PRO A 155 -19.31 8.36 -22.26
C PRO A 155 -18.24 9.27 -21.64
N ASN A 156 -17.01 8.79 -21.56
CA ASN A 156 -15.85 9.54 -21.03
C ASN A 156 -15.87 9.85 -19.53
N ALA A 157 -16.71 9.23 -18.71
CA ALA A 157 -16.68 9.38 -17.25
C ALA A 157 -15.30 9.01 -16.66
N GLY A 158 -14.61 8.01 -17.25
CA GLY A 158 -13.22 7.69 -16.91
C GLY A 158 -13.01 7.13 -15.50
N LEU A 159 -11.75 7.13 -15.07
CA LEU A 159 -11.33 6.54 -13.77
C LEU A 159 -11.81 7.36 -12.55
N LYS A 160 -12.25 8.60 -12.75
CA LYS A 160 -12.77 9.48 -11.69
C LYS A 160 -14.28 9.68 -11.80
N ALA A 161 -15.00 8.71 -12.37
CA ALA A 161 -16.47 8.73 -12.44
C ALA A 161 -17.08 8.93 -11.05
N THR A 162 -18.14 9.72 -11.00
CA THR A 162 -18.93 10.01 -9.80
C THR A 162 -20.35 9.48 -9.96
N PRO A 163 -21.17 9.40 -8.91
CA PRO A 163 -22.58 9.04 -9.05
C PRO A 163 -23.37 9.96 -10.01
N LEU A 164 -22.92 11.20 -10.23
CA LEU A 164 -23.52 12.15 -11.19
C LEU A 164 -23.27 11.76 -12.65
N ASP A 165 -22.34 10.85 -12.89
CA ASP A 165 -22.01 10.33 -14.21
C ASP A 165 -22.83 9.09 -14.59
N ILE A 166 -23.75 8.64 -13.75
CA ILE A 166 -24.65 7.54 -14.06
C ILE A 166 -25.67 8.01 -15.09
N ALA A 167 -25.62 7.42 -16.29
CA ALA A 167 -26.54 7.70 -17.38
C ALA A 167 -27.79 6.79 -17.35
N GLU A 168 -27.59 5.51 -17.01
CA GLU A 168 -28.67 4.54 -16.89
C GLU A 168 -28.58 3.78 -15.57
N ASN A 169 -29.69 3.64 -14.87
CA ASN A 169 -29.79 2.96 -13.58
C ASN A 169 -31.14 2.19 -13.52
N PRO A 170 -31.24 1.05 -14.21
CA PRO A 170 -32.51 0.34 -14.36
C PRO A 170 -33.15 -0.05 -13.02
N LYS A 171 -32.36 -0.45 -12.06
CA LYS A 171 -32.81 -0.83 -10.72
C LYS A 171 -32.86 0.34 -9.73
N LYS A 172 -32.59 1.57 -10.20
CA LYS A 172 -32.56 2.78 -9.36
C LYS A 172 -31.73 2.58 -8.09
N VAL A 173 -30.61 1.86 -8.19
CA VAL A 173 -29.73 1.64 -7.05
C VAL A 173 -29.26 2.99 -6.50
N ARG A 174 -29.15 3.07 -5.18
CA ARG A 174 -28.67 4.26 -4.47
C ARG A 174 -27.20 4.05 -4.14
N ILE A 175 -26.32 4.82 -4.77
CA ILE A 175 -24.91 4.79 -4.45
C ILE A 175 -24.69 5.48 -3.11
N VAL A 176 -23.99 4.78 -2.19
CA VAL A 176 -23.63 5.27 -0.86
C VAL A 176 -22.11 5.37 -0.81
N GLU A 177 -21.59 6.59 -0.80
CA GLU A 177 -20.17 6.86 -0.76
C GLU A 177 -19.68 6.83 0.70
N LEU A 178 -18.75 5.96 1.03
CA LEU A 178 -18.19 5.79 2.37
C LEU A 178 -16.66 5.71 2.30
N ASP A 179 -16.00 6.00 3.40
CA ASP A 179 -14.57 5.71 3.55
C ASP A 179 -14.30 4.23 3.22
N ALA A 180 -13.27 3.99 2.42
CA ALA A 180 -12.96 2.63 1.94
C ALA A 180 -12.77 1.62 3.08
N ALA A 181 -12.16 2.07 4.21
CA ALA A 181 -11.95 1.24 5.39
C ALA A 181 -13.25 0.89 6.14
N GLN A 182 -14.34 1.68 5.93
CA GLN A 182 -15.62 1.45 6.59
C GLN A 182 -16.53 0.49 5.81
N LEU A 183 -16.34 0.34 4.51
CA LEU A 183 -17.22 -0.46 3.64
C LEU A 183 -17.42 -1.90 4.11
N PRO A 184 -16.40 -2.65 4.56
CA PRO A 184 -16.62 -4.02 5.04
C PRO A 184 -17.58 -4.09 6.23
N ARG A 185 -17.49 -3.13 7.15
CA ARG A 185 -18.34 -3.06 8.35
C ARG A 185 -19.76 -2.59 8.02
N SER A 186 -19.92 -1.86 6.92
CA SER A 186 -21.22 -1.32 6.50
C SER A 186 -22.07 -2.34 5.71
N LEU A 187 -21.57 -3.56 5.47
CA LEU A 187 -22.32 -4.60 4.73
C LEU A 187 -23.63 -5.01 5.40
N ASP A 188 -23.79 -4.82 6.71
CA ASP A 188 -25.04 -5.09 7.41
C ASP A 188 -26.15 -4.09 7.00
N ASP A 189 -25.76 -2.84 6.75
CA ASP A 189 -26.67 -1.75 6.39
C ASP A 189 -26.87 -1.59 4.88
N LEU A 190 -25.95 -2.11 4.07
CA LEU A 190 -25.98 -2.03 2.61
C LEU A 190 -26.55 -3.31 1.99
N ASP A 191 -27.04 -3.22 0.76
CA ASP A 191 -27.44 -4.40 0.00
C ASP A 191 -26.26 -5.05 -0.71
N ALA A 192 -25.25 -4.24 -1.08
CA ALA A 192 -23.94 -4.68 -1.57
C ALA A 192 -22.93 -3.54 -1.42
N ALA A 193 -21.63 -3.83 -1.53
CA ALA A 193 -20.60 -2.80 -1.57
C ALA A 193 -19.41 -3.23 -2.44
N ALA A 194 -18.88 -2.29 -3.24
CA ALA A 194 -17.60 -2.44 -3.91
C ALA A 194 -16.47 -2.11 -2.91
N ILE A 195 -15.68 -3.12 -2.57
CA ILE A 195 -14.67 -3.05 -1.50
C ILE A 195 -13.28 -3.31 -2.09
N ASN A 196 -12.32 -2.45 -1.74
CA ASN A 196 -10.91 -2.66 -2.08
C ASN A 196 -10.40 -3.97 -1.49
N GLY A 197 -9.65 -4.76 -2.29
CA GLY A 197 -9.29 -6.13 -1.91
C GLY A 197 -8.48 -6.23 -0.61
N ASN A 198 -7.59 -5.27 -0.31
CA ASN A 198 -6.85 -5.26 0.96
C ASN A 198 -7.77 -5.07 2.18
N TYR A 199 -8.82 -4.25 2.09
CA TYR A 199 -9.80 -4.09 3.17
C TYR A 199 -10.75 -5.28 3.26
N ALA A 200 -11.10 -5.90 2.14
CA ALA A 200 -11.85 -7.15 2.14
C ALA A 200 -11.08 -8.26 2.88
N GLU A 201 -9.82 -8.49 2.50
CA GLU A 201 -8.93 -9.46 3.17
C GLU A 201 -8.76 -9.15 4.66
N SER A 202 -8.54 -7.88 5.03
CA SER A 202 -8.40 -7.46 6.43
C SER A 202 -9.68 -7.71 7.26
N ALA A 203 -10.83 -7.73 6.60
CA ALA A 203 -12.12 -8.04 7.21
C ALA A 203 -12.48 -9.54 7.18
N GLY A 204 -11.57 -10.39 6.68
CA GLY A 204 -11.78 -11.83 6.55
C GLY A 204 -12.69 -12.23 5.39
N LEU A 205 -12.94 -11.31 4.43
CA LEU A 205 -13.68 -11.58 3.21
C LEU A 205 -12.71 -12.11 2.15
N SER A 206 -12.95 -13.32 1.68
CA SER A 206 -12.15 -13.92 0.60
C SER A 206 -12.67 -13.44 -0.78
N PRO A 207 -11.84 -12.76 -1.58
CA PRO A 207 -12.25 -12.34 -2.92
C PRO A 207 -12.77 -13.49 -3.78
N THR A 208 -12.16 -14.67 -3.67
CA THR A 208 -12.53 -15.84 -4.49
C THR A 208 -13.76 -16.59 -4.00
N LYS A 209 -14.18 -16.40 -2.74
CA LYS A 209 -15.30 -17.14 -2.13
C LYS A 209 -16.51 -16.26 -1.83
N ASP A 210 -16.27 -15.03 -1.37
CA ASP A 210 -17.30 -14.18 -0.79
C ASP A 210 -17.73 -13.05 -1.73
N ALA A 211 -16.91 -12.71 -2.74
CA ALA A 211 -17.27 -11.70 -3.72
C ALA A 211 -18.37 -12.23 -4.65
N ILE A 212 -19.43 -11.45 -4.79
CA ILE A 212 -20.52 -11.73 -5.76
C ILE A 212 -20.22 -11.18 -7.16
N ALA A 213 -19.20 -10.33 -7.26
CA ALA A 213 -18.60 -9.87 -8.51
C ALA A 213 -17.17 -9.39 -8.26
N MET A 214 -16.30 -9.53 -9.25
CA MET A 214 -14.91 -9.10 -9.19
C MET A 214 -14.55 -8.31 -10.44
N GLU A 215 -13.63 -7.35 -10.30
CA GLU A 215 -12.98 -6.73 -11.44
C GLU A 215 -12.07 -7.74 -12.15
N GLY A 216 -11.79 -7.47 -13.44
CA GLY A 216 -10.81 -8.27 -14.18
C GLY A 216 -9.39 -8.06 -13.67
N PRO A 217 -8.48 -9.01 -13.95
CA PRO A 217 -7.09 -8.95 -13.48
C PRO A 217 -6.26 -7.84 -14.15
N LYS A 218 -6.75 -7.28 -15.24
CA LYS A 218 -6.08 -6.23 -16.02
C LYS A 218 -6.70 -4.88 -15.70
N GLY A 219 -5.88 -3.94 -15.27
CA GLY A 219 -6.32 -2.57 -14.98
C GLY A 219 -5.15 -1.72 -14.45
N PRO A 220 -5.35 -0.41 -14.30
CA PRO A 220 -4.29 0.52 -13.89
C PRO A 220 -4.07 0.55 -12.36
N TYR A 221 -4.53 -0.47 -11.65
CA TYR A 221 -4.62 -0.46 -10.18
C TYR A 221 -3.51 -1.26 -9.50
N ALA A 222 -2.41 -1.56 -10.20
CA ALA A 222 -1.21 -2.07 -9.56
C ALA A 222 -0.71 -1.05 -8.53
N ASN A 223 -0.49 -1.51 -7.30
CA ASN A 223 0.04 -0.70 -6.22
C ASN A 223 1.54 -0.47 -6.43
N LEU A 224 2.08 0.48 -5.70
CA LEU A 224 3.43 0.97 -5.92
C LEU A 224 4.11 1.40 -4.61
N ILE A 225 5.42 1.59 -4.68
CA ILE A 225 6.18 2.27 -3.63
C ILE A 225 6.34 3.71 -4.07
N ALA A 226 5.83 4.65 -3.24
CA ALA A 226 5.99 6.09 -3.44
C ALA A 226 7.03 6.66 -2.47
N ILE A 227 7.80 7.63 -2.97
CA ILE A 227 8.81 8.38 -2.23
C ILE A 227 8.72 9.86 -2.59
N ARG A 228 9.37 10.73 -1.81
CA ARG A 228 9.59 12.11 -2.24
C ARG A 228 10.53 12.14 -3.45
N GLU A 229 10.30 13.03 -4.40
CA GLU A 229 11.18 13.21 -5.58
C GLU A 229 12.65 13.46 -5.19
N ALA A 230 12.88 14.22 -4.11
CA ALA A 230 14.20 14.53 -3.58
C ALA A 230 14.97 13.28 -3.08
N ASP A 231 14.28 12.19 -2.79
CA ASP A 231 14.88 10.97 -2.24
C ASP A 231 15.26 9.94 -3.32
N LYS A 232 14.93 10.21 -4.60
CA LYS A 232 15.10 9.25 -5.71
C LYS A 232 16.52 8.71 -5.87
N GLY A 233 17.53 9.53 -5.54
CA GLY A 233 18.95 9.15 -5.65
C GLY A 233 19.53 8.50 -4.40
N LYS A 234 18.76 8.27 -3.34
CA LYS A 234 19.27 7.71 -2.10
C LYS A 234 19.61 6.22 -2.25
N PRO A 235 20.73 5.75 -1.67
CA PRO A 235 21.19 4.35 -1.82
C PRO A 235 20.18 3.29 -1.38
N TRP A 236 19.36 3.59 -0.38
CA TRP A 236 18.35 2.66 0.13
C TRP A 236 17.23 2.37 -0.89
N VAL A 237 16.99 3.27 -1.86
CA VAL A 237 15.93 3.11 -2.87
C VAL A 237 16.14 1.83 -3.70
N ALA A 238 17.33 1.64 -4.24
CA ALA A 238 17.64 0.44 -5.03
C ALA A 238 17.58 -0.84 -4.17
N LYS A 239 18.04 -0.77 -2.92
CA LYS A 239 17.97 -1.91 -1.99
C LYS A 239 16.52 -2.30 -1.67
N LEU A 240 15.65 -1.30 -1.43
CA LEU A 240 14.23 -1.54 -1.16
C LEU A 240 13.53 -2.20 -2.35
N VAL A 241 13.73 -1.69 -3.57
CA VAL A 241 13.15 -2.26 -4.79
C VAL A 241 13.64 -3.69 -4.99
N LYS A 242 14.96 -3.94 -4.87
CA LYS A 242 15.55 -5.28 -4.96
C LYS A 242 14.92 -6.24 -3.95
N ALA A 243 14.78 -5.82 -2.70
CA ALA A 243 14.20 -6.65 -1.65
C ALA A 243 12.72 -6.96 -1.95
N TYR A 244 11.94 -5.96 -2.35
CA TYR A 244 10.51 -6.15 -2.66
C TYR A 244 10.31 -7.09 -3.86
N HIS A 245 11.09 -6.95 -4.92
CA HIS A 245 10.99 -7.75 -6.15
C HIS A 245 11.73 -9.09 -6.07
N SER A 246 12.13 -9.52 -4.88
CA SER A 246 12.84 -10.79 -4.71
C SER A 246 11.94 -12.01 -4.98
N PRO A 247 12.51 -13.15 -5.41
CA PRO A 247 11.78 -14.40 -5.52
C PRO A 247 11.11 -14.84 -4.22
N GLU A 248 11.74 -14.56 -3.07
CA GLU A 248 11.21 -14.87 -1.74
C GLU A 248 9.89 -14.14 -1.47
N ILE A 249 9.79 -12.85 -1.83
CA ILE A 249 8.55 -12.07 -1.67
C ILE A 249 7.48 -12.57 -2.64
N LYS A 250 7.84 -12.84 -3.88
CA LYS A 250 6.90 -13.40 -4.87
C LYS A 250 6.32 -14.74 -4.39
N GLN A 251 7.18 -15.61 -3.86
CA GLN A 251 6.74 -16.89 -3.30
C GLN A 251 5.82 -16.68 -2.10
N TYR A 252 6.18 -15.76 -1.19
CA TYR A 252 5.37 -15.43 -0.02
C TYR A 252 3.98 -14.94 -0.44
N VAL A 253 3.89 -13.99 -1.35
CA VAL A 253 2.61 -13.45 -1.84
C VAL A 253 1.76 -14.56 -2.43
N ASN A 254 2.31 -15.37 -3.33
CA ASN A 254 1.59 -16.45 -4.01
C ASN A 254 1.10 -17.54 -3.04
N SER A 255 1.90 -17.90 -2.03
CA SER A 255 1.54 -18.97 -1.08
C SER A 255 0.53 -18.48 -0.03
N THR A 256 0.67 -17.22 0.42
CA THR A 256 -0.15 -16.67 1.50
C THR A 256 -1.50 -16.19 1.01
N PHE A 257 -1.52 -15.42 -0.08
CA PHE A 257 -2.72 -14.74 -0.56
C PHE A 257 -3.34 -15.41 -1.79
N LYS A 258 -2.64 -16.35 -2.41
CA LYS A 258 -3.10 -17.06 -3.62
C LYS A 258 -3.55 -16.06 -4.69
N GLU A 259 -4.79 -16.22 -5.20
CA GLU A 259 -5.36 -15.37 -6.24
C GLU A 259 -5.91 -14.03 -5.73
N SER A 260 -5.99 -13.83 -4.40
CA SER A 260 -6.47 -12.58 -3.81
C SER A 260 -5.49 -11.42 -3.99
N VAL A 261 -4.20 -11.71 -4.18
CA VAL A 261 -3.13 -10.72 -4.37
C VAL A 261 -2.25 -11.16 -5.53
N ILE A 262 -2.09 -10.28 -6.49
CA ILE A 262 -1.37 -10.54 -7.74
C ILE A 262 -0.09 -9.71 -7.74
N THR A 263 1.07 -10.35 -7.94
CA THR A 263 2.34 -9.62 -8.11
C THR A 263 2.33 -8.83 -9.43
N ALA A 264 2.83 -7.59 -9.39
CA ALA A 264 2.83 -6.66 -10.52
C ALA A 264 4.25 -6.32 -11.04
N TRP A 265 5.21 -7.22 -10.81
CA TRP A 265 6.59 -7.16 -11.31
C TRP A 265 7.06 -8.49 -11.89
#